data_96916e201b1881e8a515dfde28e4b86b
#
_entry.id   96916e201b1881e8a515dfde28e4b86b
#
_cell.length_a   1.000
_cell.length_b   1.000
_cell.length_c   1.000
_cell.angle_alpha   90.00
_cell.angle_beta   90.00
_cell.angle_gamma   90.00
#
_symmetry.space_group_name_H-M   'P 1'
#
loop_
_entity.id
_entity.type
_entity.pdbx_description
1 polymer ?
#
loop_
_entity_poly.entity_id
_entity_poly.type
_entity_poly.pdbx_seq_one_letter_code
_entity_poly.pdbx_strand_id
1 'polypeptide(L)'
;FTDVTFSYEENAAPAIKNLSFSVKKGEFLAVIGHNGSGKSTLARLTNALLLPDKGKVTVFGMDTAEGRNPVEIRRRAGIVFQNPDNQMVASIIEDDVAFGPENLGVEREEIGRRIDWALKAVGMEAYRTGTPSRLSGGQKQRIAIAGVLAIKPDIIILDESTAMLDPRGRREVMSVVTRLNKEEGMTVILITHFMEEALLADRTIVMNRGEIVMEGTPADIFLHSERLEAYNLSLPRIGRICKMLQRAGIPVADCLTPETLAKEIATAADNAGAKKRSLPYIPAPIAENKHEWDIDVKDLTFTYSAKSPFAQKALRGINLHIDEGEFFGIIGQTG
;
A
#
# COMPACT_ATOMS: atom_id res chain seq x y z
N PHE A 1 19.83 2.70 -11.52
CA PHE A 1 20.45 3.78 -10.77
C PHE A 1 21.95 3.52 -10.68
N THR A 2 22.76 4.51 -10.96
CA THR A 2 24.23 4.43 -10.86
C THR A 2 24.75 5.68 -10.18
N ASP A 3 25.26 5.50 -8.96
CA ASP A 3 25.85 6.54 -8.10
C ASP A 3 24.99 7.81 -7.94
N VAL A 4 23.66 7.60 -7.81
CA VAL A 4 22.66 8.67 -7.81
C VAL A 4 22.68 9.43 -6.49
N THR A 5 22.81 10.76 -6.57
CA THR A 5 22.62 11.68 -5.45
C THR A 5 21.59 12.74 -5.85
N PHE A 6 20.70 13.10 -4.92
CA PHE A 6 19.68 14.11 -5.13
C PHE A 6 19.37 14.87 -3.83
N SER A 7 19.24 16.20 -3.92
CA SER A 7 18.84 17.13 -2.88
C SER A 7 17.67 17.99 -3.35
N TYR A 8 16.73 18.31 -2.48
CA TYR A 8 15.62 19.23 -2.83
C TYR A 8 16.05 20.69 -2.89
N GLU A 9 17.08 21.05 -2.16
CA GLU A 9 17.67 22.40 -2.11
C GLU A 9 19.19 22.29 -2.21
N GLU A 10 19.83 23.30 -2.80
CA GLU A 10 21.25 23.30 -3.17
C GLU A 10 22.22 23.05 -1.99
N ASN A 11 21.83 23.43 -0.77
CA ASN A 11 22.64 23.26 0.44
C ASN A 11 22.00 22.35 1.50
N ALA A 12 20.94 21.63 1.14
CA ALA A 12 20.29 20.70 2.05
C ALA A 12 21.01 19.34 2.09
N ALA A 13 20.79 18.61 3.16
CA ALA A 13 21.24 17.22 3.23
C ALA A 13 20.58 16.40 2.10
N PRO A 14 21.35 15.59 1.35
CA PRO A 14 20.80 14.82 0.24
C PRO A 14 19.68 13.88 0.68
N ALA A 15 18.57 13.89 -0.05
CA ALA A 15 17.46 12.95 0.12
C ALA A 15 17.79 11.55 -0.41
N ILE A 16 18.69 11.48 -1.41
CA ILE A 16 19.29 10.26 -1.95
C ILE A 16 20.81 10.45 -1.99
N LYS A 17 21.56 9.45 -1.52
CA LYS A 17 23.03 9.52 -1.42
C LYS A 17 23.69 8.33 -2.07
N ASN A 18 24.42 8.59 -3.16
CA ASN A 18 25.24 7.62 -3.86
C ASN A 18 24.58 6.26 -4.06
N LEU A 19 23.31 6.28 -4.50
CA LEU A 19 22.45 5.11 -4.58
C LEU A 19 22.68 4.39 -5.91
N SER A 20 23.02 3.08 -5.83
CA SER A 20 23.19 2.22 -6.99
C SER A 20 22.40 0.93 -6.82
N PHE A 21 21.47 0.65 -7.73
CA PHE A 21 20.73 -0.61 -7.82
C PHE A 21 20.05 -0.72 -9.19
N SER A 22 19.53 -1.90 -9.52
CA SER A 22 18.76 -2.14 -10.74
C SER A 22 17.48 -2.89 -10.45
N VAL A 23 16.47 -2.72 -11.33
CA VAL A 23 15.21 -3.45 -11.29
C VAL A 23 15.09 -4.22 -12.61
N LYS A 24 14.79 -5.53 -12.53
CA LYS A 24 14.61 -6.37 -13.70
C LYS A 24 13.21 -6.23 -14.27
N LYS A 25 13.05 -6.45 -15.57
CA LYS A 25 11.73 -6.49 -16.20
C LYS A 25 10.89 -7.62 -15.57
N GLY A 26 9.66 -7.32 -15.20
CA GLY A 26 8.73 -8.24 -14.55
C GLY A 26 9.01 -8.47 -13.05
N GLU A 27 10.03 -7.84 -12.48
CA GLU A 27 10.34 -7.95 -11.07
C GLU A 27 9.31 -7.20 -10.21
N PHE A 28 8.93 -7.78 -9.07
CA PHE A 28 8.21 -7.10 -8.02
C PHE A 28 9.22 -6.68 -6.93
N LEU A 29 9.60 -5.40 -6.94
CA LEU A 29 10.49 -4.81 -5.95
C LEU A 29 9.68 -4.08 -4.86
N ALA A 30 9.91 -4.40 -3.59
CA ALA A 30 9.45 -3.60 -2.46
C ALA A 30 10.56 -2.67 -1.96
N VAL A 31 10.20 -1.43 -1.64
CA VAL A 31 11.09 -0.44 -1.02
C VAL A 31 10.48 -0.03 0.31
N ILE A 32 11.14 -0.39 1.42
CA ILE A 32 10.70 -0.08 2.76
C ILE A 32 11.70 0.83 3.47
N GLY A 33 11.26 1.49 4.54
CA GLY A 33 12.09 2.42 5.32
C GLY A 33 11.21 3.38 6.12
N HIS A 34 11.77 4.05 7.11
CA HIS A 34 11.05 5.06 7.88
C HIS A 34 10.68 6.30 7.04
N ASN A 35 9.82 7.16 7.56
CA ASN A 35 9.46 8.42 6.91
C ASN A 35 10.70 9.31 6.76
N GLY A 36 10.86 9.92 5.58
CA GLY A 36 12.06 10.71 5.26
C GLY A 36 13.29 9.91 4.85
N SER A 37 13.21 8.58 4.67
CA SER A 37 14.35 7.78 4.22
C SER A 37 14.69 7.91 2.72
N GLY A 38 13.89 8.64 1.92
CA GLY A 38 14.12 8.87 0.49
C GLY A 38 13.27 8.04 -0.47
N LYS A 39 12.33 7.22 0.01
CA LYS A 39 11.50 6.31 -0.82
C LYS A 39 10.71 7.01 -1.91
N SER A 40 9.93 8.04 -1.55
CA SER A 40 9.13 8.80 -2.54
C SER A 40 10.00 9.61 -3.49
N THR A 41 11.20 10.01 -3.06
CA THR A 41 12.20 10.64 -3.93
C THR A 41 12.70 9.63 -4.97
N LEU A 42 12.99 8.39 -4.55
CA LEU A 42 13.37 7.31 -5.46
C LEU A 42 12.26 7.04 -6.50
N ALA A 43 10.98 7.00 -6.08
CA ALA A 43 9.85 6.85 -7.00
C ALA A 43 9.83 7.93 -8.08
N ARG A 44 9.98 9.19 -7.66
CA ARG A 44 9.97 10.36 -8.58
C ARG A 44 11.17 10.43 -9.49
N LEU A 45 12.33 9.97 -9.04
CA LEU A 45 13.53 9.84 -9.88
C LEU A 45 13.34 8.71 -10.92
N THR A 46 12.66 7.61 -10.55
CA THR A 46 12.41 6.49 -11.47
C THR A 46 11.55 6.89 -12.67
N ASN A 47 10.53 7.74 -12.47
CA ASN A 47 9.67 8.17 -13.58
C ASN A 47 10.02 9.55 -14.14
N ALA A 48 11.25 10.05 -13.85
CA ALA A 48 11.75 11.34 -14.32
C ALA A 48 10.88 12.56 -13.94
N LEU A 49 10.16 12.50 -12.80
CA LEU A 49 9.56 13.68 -12.16
C LEU A 49 10.60 14.51 -11.43
N LEU A 50 11.66 13.87 -10.96
CA LEU A 50 12.89 14.51 -10.46
C LEU A 50 14.07 14.01 -11.28
N LEU A 51 15.09 14.84 -11.40
CA LEU A 51 16.34 14.49 -12.07
C LEU A 51 17.46 14.42 -11.04
N PRO A 52 18.43 13.50 -11.17
CA PRO A 52 19.51 13.39 -10.21
C PRO A 52 20.47 14.57 -10.31
N ASP A 53 21.03 15.04 -9.17
CA ASP A 53 22.09 16.05 -9.14
C ASP A 53 23.44 15.44 -9.58
N LYS A 54 23.66 14.15 -9.22
CA LYS A 54 24.83 13.36 -9.59
C LYS A 54 24.44 11.94 -9.92
N GLY A 55 25.27 11.28 -10.71
CA GLY A 55 25.02 9.91 -11.14
C GLY A 55 24.02 9.85 -12.29
N LYS A 56 23.40 8.69 -12.48
CA LYS A 56 22.55 8.43 -13.63
C LYS A 56 21.37 7.54 -13.27
N VAL A 57 20.18 7.93 -13.71
CA VAL A 57 18.99 7.08 -13.68
C VAL A 57 18.64 6.70 -15.11
N THR A 58 18.62 5.40 -15.40
CA THR A 58 18.31 4.87 -16.73
C THR A 58 17.08 3.97 -16.65
N VAL A 59 16.08 4.25 -17.50
CA VAL A 59 14.84 3.47 -17.60
C VAL A 59 14.69 2.97 -19.03
N PHE A 60 14.68 1.65 -19.22
CA PHE A 60 14.70 1.01 -20.55
C PHE A 60 15.80 1.53 -21.48
N GLY A 61 16.98 1.79 -20.96
CA GLY A 61 18.12 2.31 -21.72
C GLY A 61 18.09 3.83 -21.91
N MET A 62 17.01 4.52 -21.55
CA MET A 62 16.87 5.97 -21.65
C MET A 62 17.33 6.66 -20.37
N ASP A 63 18.21 7.64 -20.51
CA ASP A 63 18.62 8.50 -19.40
C ASP A 63 17.50 9.49 -19.04
N THR A 64 17.15 9.60 -17.76
CA THR A 64 16.10 10.53 -17.29
C THR A 64 16.45 11.99 -17.50
N ALA A 65 17.74 12.34 -17.60
CA ALA A 65 18.22 13.71 -17.78
C ALA A 65 18.38 14.14 -19.25
N GLU A 66 18.20 13.23 -20.22
CA GLU A 66 18.45 13.53 -21.63
C GLU A 66 17.20 13.89 -22.43
N GLY A 67 17.17 15.10 -23.00
CA GLY A 67 16.29 15.53 -24.09
C GLY A 67 14.80 15.24 -23.89
N ARG A 68 14.22 14.41 -24.77
CA ARG A 68 12.80 14.01 -24.74
C ARG A 68 12.52 12.74 -23.92
N ASN A 69 13.54 12.10 -23.37
CA ASN A 69 13.42 10.86 -22.60
C ASN A 69 12.45 10.95 -21.43
N PRO A 70 12.36 12.05 -20.64
CA PRO A 70 11.42 12.15 -19.53
C PRO A 70 9.95 11.89 -19.91
N VAL A 71 9.52 12.34 -21.09
CA VAL A 71 8.14 12.12 -21.56
C VAL A 71 7.90 10.65 -21.89
N GLU A 72 8.84 10.04 -22.63
CA GLU A 72 8.74 8.62 -22.97
C GLU A 72 8.89 7.72 -21.73
N ILE A 73 9.74 8.10 -20.78
CA ILE A 73 9.86 7.38 -19.51
C ILE A 73 8.57 7.44 -18.73
N ARG A 74 7.89 8.60 -18.61
CA ARG A 74 6.62 8.73 -17.91
C ARG A 74 5.48 7.93 -18.58
N ARG A 75 5.53 7.78 -19.89
CA ARG A 75 4.62 6.91 -20.63
C ARG A 75 4.79 5.44 -20.24
N ARG A 76 6.01 4.99 -19.98
CA ARG A 76 6.37 3.60 -19.70
C ARG A 76 6.45 3.27 -18.22
N ALA A 77 6.67 4.25 -17.36
CA ALA A 77 6.77 4.12 -15.90
C ALA A 77 5.70 4.98 -15.22
N GLY A 78 4.52 4.41 -15.02
CA GLY A 78 3.40 5.09 -14.37
C GLY A 78 3.56 5.11 -12.85
N ILE A 79 3.13 6.20 -12.21
CA ILE A 79 3.17 6.35 -10.76
C ILE A 79 1.76 6.53 -10.19
N VAL A 80 1.47 5.84 -9.09
CA VAL A 80 0.25 5.97 -8.29
C VAL A 80 0.64 6.56 -6.94
N PHE A 81 0.08 7.71 -6.60
CA PHE A 81 0.41 8.45 -5.37
C PHE A 81 -0.40 7.97 -4.17
N GLN A 82 0.02 8.37 -2.98
CA GLN A 82 -0.58 8.03 -1.70
C GLN A 82 -2.04 8.47 -1.60
N ASN A 83 -2.34 9.71 -2.03
CA ASN A 83 -3.70 10.25 -1.98
C ASN A 83 -4.32 10.22 -3.38
N PRO A 84 -5.34 9.36 -3.62
CA PRO A 84 -6.02 9.28 -4.92
C PRO A 84 -6.76 10.56 -5.30
N ASP A 85 -7.26 11.35 -4.35
CA ASP A 85 -7.97 12.60 -4.63
C ASP A 85 -7.06 13.63 -5.33
N ASN A 86 -5.75 13.60 -5.09
CA ASN A 86 -4.79 14.48 -5.76
C ASN A 86 -4.45 14.02 -7.19
N GLN A 87 -4.88 12.82 -7.58
CA GLN A 87 -4.60 12.23 -8.89
C GLN A 87 -5.81 12.26 -9.82
N MET A 88 -7.02 12.35 -9.25
CA MET A 88 -8.26 12.42 -10.00
C MET A 88 -8.48 13.82 -10.56
N VAL A 89 -8.75 13.92 -11.88
CA VAL A 89 -8.86 15.19 -12.61
C VAL A 89 -10.26 15.41 -13.22
N ALA A 90 -11.06 14.34 -13.37
CA ALA A 90 -12.37 14.41 -13.99
C ALA A 90 -13.52 14.12 -13.02
N SER A 91 -14.73 14.59 -13.37
CA SER A 91 -15.96 14.38 -12.60
C SER A 91 -16.62 13.03 -12.87
N ILE A 92 -16.23 12.36 -13.94
CA ILE A 92 -16.73 11.04 -14.37
C ILE A 92 -15.53 10.09 -14.43
N ILE A 93 -15.71 8.87 -13.94
CA ILE A 93 -14.64 7.88 -13.82
C ILE A 93 -14.06 7.50 -15.19
N GLU A 94 -14.92 7.33 -16.20
CA GLU A 94 -14.47 7.02 -17.56
C GLU A 94 -13.58 8.11 -18.14
N ASP A 95 -13.92 9.38 -17.93
CA ASP A 95 -13.14 10.52 -18.40
C ASP A 95 -11.81 10.63 -17.65
N ASP A 96 -11.82 10.30 -16.34
CA ASP A 96 -10.61 10.28 -15.52
C ASP A 96 -9.61 9.21 -15.99
N VAL A 97 -10.10 8.02 -16.31
CA VAL A 97 -9.28 6.92 -16.85
C VAL A 97 -8.83 7.21 -18.29
N ALA A 98 -9.62 7.94 -19.08
CA ALA A 98 -9.28 8.36 -20.45
C ALA A 98 -8.16 9.40 -20.48
N PHE A 99 -8.04 10.23 -19.45
CA PHE A 99 -7.17 11.41 -19.41
C PHE A 99 -5.72 11.11 -19.82
N GLY A 100 -5.13 10.03 -19.31
CA GLY A 100 -3.77 9.62 -19.66
C GLY A 100 -3.60 9.28 -21.14
N PRO A 101 -4.38 8.33 -21.68
CA PRO A 101 -4.37 7.99 -23.11
C PRO A 101 -4.67 9.16 -24.04
N GLU A 102 -5.60 10.05 -23.71
CA GLU A 102 -5.92 11.25 -24.48
C GLU A 102 -4.72 12.19 -24.60
N ASN A 103 -4.04 12.47 -23.48
CA ASN A 103 -2.82 13.29 -23.49
C ASN A 103 -1.67 12.67 -24.28
N LEU A 104 -1.68 11.37 -24.49
CA LEU A 104 -0.72 10.65 -25.32
C LEU A 104 -1.14 10.58 -26.80
N GLY A 105 -2.28 11.17 -27.18
CA GLY A 105 -2.79 11.16 -28.55
C GLY A 105 -3.22 9.77 -29.03
N VAL A 106 -3.66 8.90 -28.13
CA VAL A 106 -4.18 7.57 -28.49
C VAL A 106 -5.51 7.73 -29.22
N GLU A 107 -5.74 6.94 -30.26
CA GLU A 107 -7.00 6.96 -31.03
C GLU A 107 -8.21 6.61 -30.16
N ARG A 108 -9.36 7.27 -30.42
CA ARG A 108 -10.57 7.19 -29.62
C ARG A 108 -11.07 5.75 -29.39
N GLU A 109 -11.05 4.92 -30.44
CA GLU A 109 -11.47 3.52 -30.31
C GLU A 109 -10.54 2.71 -29.39
N GLU A 110 -9.24 2.95 -29.46
CA GLU A 110 -8.26 2.32 -28.60
C GLU A 110 -8.37 2.81 -27.16
N ILE A 111 -8.70 4.10 -26.94
CA ILE A 111 -8.98 4.65 -25.61
C ILE A 111 -10.13 3.86 -24.97
N GLY A 112 -11.23 3.65 -25.69
CA GLY A 112 -12.36 2.86 -25.19
C GLY A 112 -11.94 1.44 -24.76
N ARG A 113 -11.16 0.74 -25.59
CA ARG A 113 -10.62 -0.60 -25.26
C ARG A 113 -9.72 -0.58 -24.02
N ARG A 114 -8.91 0.46 -23.86
CA ARG A 114 -8.02 0.60 -22.70
C ARG A 114 -8.78 0.89 -21.41
N ILE A 115 -9.82 1.72 -21.46
CA ILE A 115 -10.70 1.97 -20.32
C ILE A 115 -11.36 0.67 -19.86
N ASP A 116 -11.97 -0.09 -20.81
CA ASP A 116 -12.63 -1.35 -20.51
C ASP A 116 -11.67 -2.34 -19.85
N TRP A 117 -10.47 -2.50 -20.41
CA TRP A 117 -9.44 -3.36 -19.85
C TRP A 117 -8.95 -2.89 -18.47
N ALA A 118 -8.67 -1.59 -18.32
CA ALA A 118 -8.16 -1.05 -17.07
C ALA A 118 -9.19 -1.15 -15.93
N LEU A 119 -10.45 -0.78 -16.19
CA LEU A 119 -11.51 -0.91 -15.18
C LEU A 119 -11.77 -2.37 -14.82
N LYS A 120 -11.74 -3.28 -15.78
CA LYS A 120 -11.84 -4.73 -15.53
C LYS A 120 -10.65 -5.24 -14.70
N ALA A 121 -9.44 -4.79 -15.00
CA ALA A 121 -8.24 -5.18 -14.26
C ALA A 121 -8.34 -4.84 -12.77
N VAL A 122 -9.01 -3.75 -12.41
CA VAL A 122 -9.19 -3.32 -11.03
C VAL A 122 -10.57 -3.68 -10.43
N GLY A 123 -11.46 -4.36 -11.18
CA GLY A 123 -12.80 -4.75 -10.75
C GLY A 123 -13.73 -3.56 -10.50
N MET A 124 -13.68 -2.55 -11.38
CA MET A 124 -14.45 -1.30 -11.23
C MET A 124 -15.35 -0.99 -12.46
N GLU A 125 -15.67 -1.98 -13.30
CA GLU A 125 -16.46 -1.79 -14.52
C GLU A 125 -17.84 -1.18 -14.23
N ALA A 126 -18.50 -1.62 -13.15
CA ALA A 126 -19.82 -1.15 -12.76
C ALA A 126 -19.85 0.34 -12.37
N TYR A 127 -18.71 0.95 -12.17
CA TYR A 127 -18.58 2.34 -11.74
C TYR A 127 -18.20 3.30 -12.88
N ARG A 128 -18.06 2.80 -14.11
CA ARG A 128 -17.57 3.54 -15.28
C ARG A 128 -18.17 4.94 -15.44
N THR A 129 -19.50 5.05 -15.40
CA THR A 129 -20.25 6.32 -15.54
C THR A 129 -20.49 7.04 -14.21
N GLY A 130 -19.90 6.53 -13.14
CA GLY A 130 -20.02 7.08 -11.79
C GLY A 130 -19.14 8.31 -11.57
N THR A 131 -19.32 8.91 -10.38
CA THR A 131 -18.58 10.09 -9.96
C THR A 131 -17.55 9.70 -8.90
N PRO A 132 -16.25 10.07 -9.04
CA PRO A 132 -15.22 9.72 -8.07
C PRO A 132 -15.52 10.11 -6.63
N SER A 133 -16.21 11.25 -6.42
CA SER A 133 -16.56 11.73 -5.07
C SER A 133 -17.49 10.80 -4.27
N ARG A 134 -18.13 9.81 -4.93
CA ARG A 134 -19.02 8.83 -4.28
C ARG A 134 -18.32 7.52 -3.94
N LEU A 135 -17.06 7.41 -4.28
CA LEU A 135 -16.29 6.19 -4.04
C LEU A 135 -15.66 6.19 -2.66
N SER A 136 -15.55 5.00 -2.05
CA SER A 136 -14.70 4.80 -0.89
C SER A 136 -13.22 5.03 -1.22
N GLY A 137 -12.37 5.28 -0.22
CA GLY A 137 -10.93 5.47 -0.45
C GLY A 137 -10.29 4.32 -1.23
N GLY A 138 -10.65 3.06 -0.93
CA GLY A 138 -10.15 1.90 -1.67
C GLY A 138 -10.65 1.83 -3.11
N GLN A 139 -11.87 2.26 -3.38
CA GLN A 139 -12.40 2.35 -4.74
C GLN A 139 -11.71 3.46 -5.55
N LYS A 140 -11.52 4.64 -4.93
CA LYS A 140 -10.76 5.74 -5.55
C LYS A 140 -9.35 5.32 -5.90
N GLN A 141 -8.66 4.59 -5.00
CA GLN A 141 -7.31 4.10 -5.26
C GLN A 141 -7.28 3.12 -6.44
N ARG A 142 -8.28 2.23 -6.55
CA ARG A 142 -8.40 1.33 -7.70
C ARG A 142 -8.64 2.10 -9.01
N ILE A 143 -9.43 3.17 -8.99
CA ILE A 143 -9.59 4.04 -10.16
C ILE A 143 -8.29 4.76 -10.52
N ALA A 144 -7.55 5.28 -9.53
CA ALA A 144 -6.23 5.88 -9.78
C ALA A 144 -5.26 4.87 -10.42
N ILE A 145 -5.28 3.62 -9.98
CA ILE A 145 -4.52 2.53 -10.62
C ILE A 145 -5.02 2.30 -12.05
N ALA A 146 -6.35 2.27 -12.30
CA ALA A 146 -6.91 2.10 -13.63
C ALA A 146 -6.46 3.21 -14.59
N GLY A 147 -6.45 4.47 -14.14
CA GLY A 147 -5.95 5.61 -14.91
C GLY A 147 -4.50 5.45 -15.36
N VAL A 148 -3.66 4.94 -14.44
CA VAL A 148 -2.26 4.62 -14.78
C VAL A 148 -2.18 3.41 -15.73
N LEU A 149 -2.96 2.37 -15.52
CA LEU A 149 -2.97 1.19 -16.38
C LEU A 149 -3.45 1.48 -17.80
N ALA A 150 -4.40 2.40 -17.99
CA ALA A 150 -4.92 2.78 -19.31
C ALA A 150 -3.83 3.36 -20.24
N ILE A 151 -2.75 3.89 -19.68
CA ILE A 151 -1.56 4.31 -20.43
C ILE A 151 -0.82 3.09 -21.01
N LYS A 152 -1.04 1.88 -20.48
CA LYS A 152 -0.28 0.64 -20.76
C LYS A 152 1.21 0.77 -20.43
N PRO A 153 1.57 1.11 -19.18
CA PRO A 153 2.97 1.24 -18.80
C PRO A 153 3.66 -0.14 -18.69
N ASP A 154 4.99 -0.15 -18.82
CA ASP A 154 5.82 -1.33 -18.55
C ASP A 154 6.14 -1.50 -17.06
N ILE A 155 6.12 -0.37 -16.31
CA ILE A 155 6.40 -0.31 -14.87
C ILE A 155 5.25 0.43 -14.18
N ILE A 156 4.76 -0.11 -13.07
CA ILE A 156 3.90 0.61 -12.14
C ILE A 156 4.65 0.88 -10.83
N ILE A 157 4.65 2.13 -10.41
CA ILE A 157 5.26 2.58 -9.16
C ILE A 157 4.13 2.97 -8.22
N LEU A 158 4.08 2.34 -7.05
CA LEU A 158 3.07 2.55 -6.03
C LEU A 158 3.72 3.26 -4.83
N ASP A 159 3.51 4.58 -4.72
CA ASP A 159 4.12 5.39 -3.66
C ASP A 159 3.15 5.50 -2.47
N GLU A 160 3.28 4.58 -1.51
CA GLU A 160 2.43 4.45 -0.31
C GLU A 160 0.93 4.43 -0.62
N SER A 161 0.56 3.93 -1.78
CA SER A 161 -0.79 3.99 -2.36
C SER A 161 -1.86 3.22 -1.56
N THR A 162 -1.47 2.42 -0.58
CA THR A 162 -2.37 1.68 0.32
C THR A 162 -2.50 2.29 1.71
N ALA A 163 -1.73 3.35 2.01
CA ALA A 163 -1.62 3.90 3.36
C ALA A 163 -2.95 4.42 3.94
N MET A 164 -3.81 4.97 3.08
CA MET A 164 -5.10 5.53 3.48
C MET A 164 -6.26 4.52 3.44
N LEU A 165 -5.97 3.24 3.18
CA LEU A 165 -6.98 2.21 3.01
C LEU A 165 -7.19 1.39 4.29
N ASP A 166 -8.42 0.95 4.50
CA ASP A 166 -8.73 -0.06 5.49
C ASP A 166 -8.07 -1.41 5.13
N PRO A 167 -8.00 -2.38 6.05
CA PRO A 167 -7.33 -3.65 5.79
C PRO A 167 -7.93 -4.45 4.63
N ARG A 168 -9.23 -4.26 4.33
CA ARG A 168 -9.89 -4.93 3.21
C ARG A 168 -9.50 -4.28 1.88
N GLY A 169 -9.64 -2.96 1.77
CA GLY A 169 -9.26 -2.19 0.58
C GLY A 169 -7.80 -2.40 0.22
N ARG A 170 -6.92 -2.47 1.23
CA ARG A 170 -5.50 -2.78 1.03
C ARG A 170 -5.28 -4.15 0.39
N ARG A 171 -5.93 -5.20 0.92
CA ARG A 171 -5.83 -6.55 0.32
C ARG A 171 -6.36 -6.59 -1.11
N GLU A 172 -7.46 -5.89 -1.39
CA GLU A 172 -8.05 -5.81 -2.74
C GLU A 172 -7.06 -5.15 -3.72
N VAL A 173 -6.46 -4.02 -3.36
CA VAL A 173 -5.45 -3.34 -4.19
C VAL A 173 -4.22 -4.24 -4.39
N MET A 174 -3.67 -4.82 -3.32
CA MET A 174 -2.49 -5.68 -3.43
C MET A 174 -2.75 -6.94 -4.24
N SER A 175 -3.97 -7.50 -4.19
CA SER A 175 -4.37 -8.62 -5.05
C SER A 175 -4.33 -8.24 -6.54
N VAL A 176 -4.82 -7.05 -6.89
CA VAL A 176 -4.75 -6.53 -8.27
C VAL A 176 -3.29 -6.37 -8.71
N VAL A 177 -2.46 -5.72 -7.89
CA VAL A 177 -1.04 -5.47 -8.20
C VAL A 177 -0.28 -6.78 -8.39
N THR A 178 -0.48 -7.74 -7.49
CA THR A 178 0.17 -9.07 -7.57
C THR A 178 -0.25 -9.80 -8.84
N ARG A 179 -1.52 -9.75 -9.22
CA ARG A 179 -2.02 -10.36 -10.46
C ARG A 179 -1.38 -9.71 -11.69
N LEU A 180 -1.33 -8.38 -11.77
CA LEU A 180 -0.70 -7.67 -12.89
C LEU A 180 0.79 -8.06 -13.03
N ASN A 181 1.50 -8.22 -11.92
CA ASN A 181 2.88 -8.67 -11.95
C ASN A 181 3.01 -10.13 -12.40
N LYS A 182 2.27 -11.06 -11.78
CA LYS A 182 2.46 -12.51 -12.00
C LYS A 182 1.84 -13.00 -13.31
N GLU A 183 0.69 -12.45 -13.74
CA GLU A 183 -0.04 -12.92 -14.92
C GLU A 183 0.28 -12.10 -16.17
N GLU A 184 0.51 -10.78 -16.02
CA GLU A 184 0.78 -9.89 -17.16
C GLU A 184 2.26 -9.50 -17.28
N GLY A 185 3.14 -9.95 -16.37
CA GLY A 185 4.58 -9.69 -16.40
C GLY A 185 4.95 -8.21 -16.17
N MET A 186 4.04 -7.43 -15.56
CA MET A 186 4.28 -6.02 -15.26
C MET A 186 5.35 -5.86 -14.19
N THR A 187 6.30 -4.95 -14.39
CA THR A 187 7.28 -4.60 -13.37
C THR A 187 6.61 -3.73 -12.30
N VAL A 188 6.80 -4.08 -11.03
CA VAL A 188 6.20 -3.36 -9.91
C VAL A 188 7.28 -2.81 -8.99
N ILE A 189 7.21 -1.53 -8.66
CA ILE A 189 7.99 -0.91 -7.58
C ILE A 189 7.00 -0.44 -6.52
N LEU A 190 6.96 -1.13 -5.40
CA LEU A 190 6.06 -0.86 -4.29
C LEU A 190 6.81 -0.16 -3.15
N ILE A 191 6.48 1.09 -2.90
CA ILE A 191 6.93 1.82 -1.72
C ILE A 191 5.86 1.66 -0.64
N THR A 192 6.24 1.10 0.50
CA THR A 192 5.30 0.85 1.58
C THR A 192 5.98 0.92 2.95
N HIS A 193 5.18 1.19 3.97
CA HIS A 193 5.54 1.01 5.38
C HIS A 193 4.83 -0.20 6.02
N PHE A 194 4.07 -0.98 5.23
CA PHE A 194 3.42 -2.21 5.66
C PHE A 194 4.28 -3.42 5.29
N MET A 195 4.84 -4.06 6.29
CA MET A 195 5.76 -5.18 6.09
C MET A 195 5.07 -6.38 5.44
N GLU A 196 3.76 -6.55 5.66
CA GLU A 196 2.94 -7.59 5.02
C GLU A 196 2.85 -7.43 3.50
N GLU A 197 2.89 -6.20 2.99
CA GLU A 197 2.90 -5.94 1.55
C GLU A 197 4.26 -6.25 0.94
N ALA A 198 5.33 -5.92 1.65
CA ALA A 198 6.69 -6.22 1.21
C ALA A 198 6.98 -7.74 1.12
N LEU A 199 6.24 -8.57 1.88
CA LEU A 199 6.31 -10.03 1.78
C LEU A 199 5.84 -10.58 0.43
N LEU A 200 5.08 -9.80 -0.35
CA LEU A 200 4.58 -10.21 -1.67
C LEU A 200 5.62 -10.01 -2.78
N ALA A 201 6.68 -9.26 -2.51
CA ALA A 201 7.70 -8.90 -3.48
C ALA A 201 8.68 -10.05 -3.75
N ASP A 202 9.33 -10.03 -4.92
CA ASP A 202 10.43 -10.93 -5.24
C ASP A 202 11.72 -10.51 -4.51
N ARG A 203 11.90 -9.18 -4.32
CA ARG A 203 13.04 -8.57 -3.64
C ARG A 203 12.59 -7.36 -2.83
N THR A 204 13.27 -7.12 -1.71
CA THR A 204 13.03 -5.97 -0.83
C THR A 204 14.31 -5.18 -0.64
N ILE A 205 14.21 -3.86 -0.74
CA ILE A 205 15.25 -2.89 -0.42
C ILE A 205 14.83 -2.13 0.84
N VAL A 206 15.74 -2.01 1.80
CA VAL A 206 15.56 -1.19 3.01
C VAL A 206 16.33 0.09 2.83
N MET A 207 15.62 1.23 2.85
CA MET A 207 16.22 2.56 2.78
C MET A 207 16.30 3.23 4.15
N ASN A 208 17.45 3.85 4.42
CA ASN A 208 17.66 4.68 5.60
C ASN A 208 18.48 5.91 5.21
N ARG A 209 17.99 7.12 5.51
CA ARG A 209 18.67 8.40 5.29
C ARG A 209 19.26 8.57 3.87
N GLY A 210 18.51 8.15 2.86
CA GLY A 210 18.88 8.27 1.46
C GLY A 210 19.79 7.17 0.92
N GLU A 211 20.11 6.15 1.71
CA GLU A 211 20.99 5.03 1.35
C GLU A 211 20.25 3.69 1.41
N ILE A 212 20.68 2.70 0.63
CA ILE A 212 20.26 1.31 0.76
C ILE A 212 21.11 0.66 1.86
N VAL A 213 20.45 0.20 2.93
CA VAL A 213 21.12 -0.42 4.07
C VAL A 213 20.96 -1.94 4.15
N MET A 214 19.93 -2.47 3.48
CA MET A 214 19.72 -3.91 3.30
C MET A 214 19.05 -4.15 1.94
N GLU A 215 19.36 -5.27 1.32
CA GLU A 215 18.76 -5.76 0.08
C GLU A 215 18.75 -7.28 0.08
N GLY A 216 17.66 -7.90 -0.38
CA GLY A 216 17.53 -9.35 -0.44
C GLY A 216 16.09 -9.78 -0.69
N THR A 217 15.83 -11.08 -0.60
CA THR A 217 14.44 -11.58 -0.58
C THR A 217 13.73 -11.09 0.68
N PRO A 218 12.38 -11.05 0.69
CA PRO A 218 11.65 -10.76 1.92
C PRO A 218 12.08 -11.63 3.11
N ALA A 219 12.40 -12.90 2.87
CA ALA A 219 12.90 -13.81 3.90
C ALA A 219 14.25 -13.35 4.47
N ASP A 220 15.20 -12.98 3.58
CA ASP A 220 16.52 -12.48 4.01
C ASP A 220 16.41 -11.22 4.85
N ILE A 221 15.42 -10.38 4.56
CA ILE A 221 15.20 -9.12 5.29
C ILE A 221 14.50 -9.36 6.63
N PHE A 222 13.37 -10.09 6.63
CA PHE A 222 12.48 -10.17 7.79
C PHE A 222 12.83 -11.26 8.79
N LEU A 223 13.69 -12.20 8.46
CA LEU A 223 14.22 -13.15 9.43
C LEU A 223 15.38 -12.56 10.27
N HIS A 224 15.96 -11.44 9.86
CA HIS A 224 17.01 -10.73 10.60
C HIS A 224 16.46 -9.53 11.40
N SER A 225 15.61 -9.82 12.41
CA SER A 225 14.87 -8.82 13.20
C SER A 225 15.73 -7.73 13.84
N GLU A 226 16.88 -8.09 14.40
CA GLU A 226 17.78 -7.16 15.10
C GLU A 226 18.30 -6.04 14.18
N ARG A 227 18.55 -6.37 12.91
CA ARG A 227 19.00 -5.37 11.92
C ARG A 227 17.88 -4.41 11.54
N LEU A 228 16.63 -4.89 11.45
CA LEU A 228 15.46 -4.04 11.15
C LEU A 228 15.15 -3.09 12.31
N GLU A 229 15.21 -3.58 13.55
CA GLU A 229 14.99 -2.76 14.75
C GLU A 229 16.00 -1.60 14.83
N ALA A 230 17.27 -1.82 14.42
CA ALA A 230 18.29 -0.77 14.34
C ALA A 230 17.92 0.38 13.37
N TYR A 231 17.03 0.14 12.40
CA TYR A 231 16.50 1.12 11.46
C TYR A 231 15.07 1.57 11.78
N ASN A 232 14.58 1.31 13.01
CA ASN A 232 13.21 1.62 13.45
C ASN A 232 12.12 0.97 12.57
N LEU A 233 12.39 -0.22 12.04
CA LEU A 233 11.44 -1.00 11.27
C LEU A 233 10.95 -2.19 12.08
N SER A 234 9.66 -2.45 12.03
CA SER A 234 9.06 -3.60 12.72
C SER A 234 9.04 -4.83 11.81
N LEU A 235 9.00 -6.00 12.43
CA LEU A 235 8.73 -7.25 11.71
C LEU A 235 7.29 -7.30 11.19
N PRO A 236 7.01 -8.09 10.14
CA PRO A 236 5.66 -8.52 9.81
C PRO A 236 4.97 -9.13 11.03
N ARG A 237 3.63 -9.06 11.06
CA ARG A 237 2.83 -9.52 12.21
C ARG A 237 3.18 -10.93 12.68
N ILE A 238 3.34 -11.87 11.75
CA ILE A 238 3.69 -13.26 12.06
C ILE A 238 5.07 -13.35 12.71
N GLY A 239 6.07 -12.68 12.16
CA GLY A 239 7.41 -12.63 12.76
C GLY A 239 7.40 -12.06 14.16
N ARG A 240 6.60 -11.02 14.45
CA ARG A 240 6.43 -10.50 15.81
C ARG A 240 5.81 -11.54 16.76
N ILE A 241 4.80 -12.30 16.30
CA ILE A 241 4.19 -13.36 17.11
C ILE A 241 5.22 -14.45 17.41
N CYS A 242 6.04 -14.87 16.43
CA CYS A 242 7.13 -15.82 16.65
C CYS A 242 8.07 -15.33 17.77
N LYS A 243 8.53 -14.07 17.70
CA LYS A 243 9.41 -13.48 18.72
C LYS A 243 8.75 -13.40 20.11
N MET A 244 7.44 -13.11 20.16
CA MET A 244 6.69 -13.13 21.44
C MET A 244 6.61 -14.55 22.03
N LEU A 245 6.34 -15.56 21.21
CA LEU A 245 6.30 -16.96 21.66
C LEU A 245 7.67 -17.44 22.15
N GLN A 246 8.74 -17.11 21.41
CA GLN A 246 10.12 -17.42 21.82
C GLN A 246 10.48 -16.78 23.16
N ARG A 247 10.12 -15.49 23.36
CA ARG A 247 10.30 -14.79 24.66
C ARG A 247 9.49 -15.42 25.80
N ALA A 248 8.34 -16.03 25.50
CA ALA A 248 7.53 -16.77 26.45
C ALA A 248 8.03 -18.21 26.71
N GLY A 249 9.17 -18.60 26.13
CA GLY A 249 9.77 -19.92 26.30
C GLY A 249 9.16 -21.01 25.43
N ILE A 250 8.33 -20.65 24.44
CA ILE A 250 7.74 -21.59 23.46
C ILE A 250 8.72 -21.74 22.29
N PRO A 251 9.27 -22.94 22.03
CA PRO A 251 10.28 -23.15 21.01
C PRO A 251 9.64 -23.22 19.62
N VAL A 252 9.41 -22.07 18.99
CA VAL A 252 8.96 -21.93 17.60
C VAL A 252 10.10 -21.35 16.75
N ALA A 253 10.25 -21.82 15.51
CA ALA A 253 11.17 -21.23 14.56
C ALA A 253 10.67 -19.86 14.07
N ASP A 254 11.57 -19.04 13.51
CA ASP A 254 11.18 -17.81 12.85
C ASP A 254 10.41 -18.12 11.56
N CYS A 255 9.24 -17.53 11.40
CA CYS A 255 8.36 -17.74 10.28
C CYS A 255 7.66 -16.44 9.86
N LEU A 256 7.23 -16.37 8.61
CA LEU A 256 6.64 -15.17 8.02
C LEU A 256 5.19 -15.38 7.57
N THR A 257 4.70 -16.62 7.58
CA THR A 257 3.32 -16.95 7.16
C THR A 257 2.52 -17.60 8.28
N PRO A 258 1.18 -17.40 8.31
CA PRO A 258 0.32 -18.04 9.30
C PRO A 258 0.41 -19.57 9.28
N GLU A 259 0.56 -20.16 8.09
CA GLU A 259 0.61 -21.61 7.88
C GLU A 259 1.88 -22.22 8.50
N THR A 260 3.03 -21.54 8.31
CA THR A 260 4.29 -21.99 8.93
C THR A 260 4.24 -21.84 10.45
N LEU A 261 3.71 -20.71 10.96
CA LEU A 261 3.56 -20.49 12.39
C LEU A 261 2.63 -21.54 13.04
N ALA A 262 1.50 -21.87 12.40
CA ALA A 262 0.58 -22.89 12.91
C ALA A 262 1.26 -24.26 13.04
N LYS A 263 2.09 -24.65 12.07
CA LYS A 263 2.89 -25.89 12.11
C LYS A 263 3.91 -25.87 13.26
N GLU A 264 4.63 -24.78 13.42
CA GLU A 264 5.61 -24.61 14.50
C GLU A 264 4.95 -24.71 15.90
N ILE A 265 3.79 -24.05 16.08
CA ILE A 265 3.03 -24.13 17.35
C ILE A 265 2.55 -25.56 17.59
N ALA A 266 2.03 -26.26 16.58
CA ALA A 266 1.57 -27.64 16.72
C ALA A 266 2.74 -28.55 17.11
N THR A 267 3.89 -28.42 16.44
CA THR A 267 5.12 -29.19 16.76
C THR A 267 5.60 -28.92 18.18
N ALA A 268 5.63 -27.66 18.60
CA ALA A 268 6.03 -27.28 19.96
C ALA A 268 5.06 -27.85 21.00
N ALA A 269 3.74 -27.85 20.74
CA ALA A 269 2.72 -28.41 21.61
C ALA A 269 2.84 -29.95 21.75
N ASP A 270 3.07 -30.64 20.62
CA ASP A 270 3.25 -32.10 20.62
C ASP A 270 4.50 -32.49 21.40
N ASN A 271 5.62 -31.78 21.20
CA ASN A 271 6.87 -32.02 21.93
C ASN A 271 6.74 -31.75 23.44
N ALA A 272 5.89 -30.81 23.83
CA ALA A 272 5.59 -30.53 25.23
C ALA A 272 4.57 -31.49 25.87
N GLY A 273 4.02 -32.44 25.09
CA GLY A 273 2.95 -33.34 25.56
C GLY A 273 1.65 -32.61 25.90
N ALA A 274 1.42 -31.46 25.26
CA ALA A 274 0.24 -30.62 25.53
C ALA A 274 -1.05 -31.32 25.10
N LYS A 275 -1.97 -31.50 26.05
CA LYS A 275 -3.31 -32.02 25.75
C LYS A 275 -4.19 -30.90 25.22
N LYS A 276 -4.93 -31.14 24.12
CA LYS A 276 -5.95 -30.21 23.63
C LYS A 276 -6.94 -29.89 24.76
N ARG A 277 -6.96 -28.64 25.20
CA ARG A 277 -7.90 -28.14 26.20
C ARG A 277 -8.76 -27.09 25.50
N SER A 278 -10.05 -27.34 25.36
CA SER A 278 -10.98 -26.27 25.00
C SER A 278 -11.13 -25.36 26.22
N LEU A 279 -10.54 -24.19 26.17
CA LEU A 279 -10.88 -23.16 27.16
C LEU A 279 -12.26 -22.59 26.76
N PRO A 280 -13.22 -22.57 27.67
CA PRO A 280 -14.47 -21.85 27.42
C PRO A 280 -14.09 -20.37 27.21
N TYR A 281 -14.66 -19.76 26.17
CA TYR A 281 -14.60 -18.32 26.01
C TYR A 281 -15.32 -17.68 27.20
N ILE A 282 -14.58 -17.08 28.11
CA ILE A 282 -15.14 -16.28 29.19
C ILE A 282 -15.03 -14.83 28.69
N PRO A 283 -16.13 -14.19 28.29
CA PRO A 283 -16.10 -12.77 28.00
C PRO A 283 -15.65 -12.05 29.28
N ALA A 284 -14.74 -11.08 29.10
CA ALA A 284 -14.37 -10.21 30.21
C ALA A 284 -15.67 -9.59 30.78
N PRO A 285 -15.84 -9.57 32.12
CA PRO A 285 -17.00 -8.92 32.70
C PRO A 285 -16.98 -7.45 32.29
N ILE A 286 -18.05 -7.00 31.62
CA ILE A 286 -18.28 -5.56 31.39
C ILE A 286 -18.52 -5.01 32.80
N ALA A 287 -17.62 -4.17 33.28
CA ALA A 287 -17.83 -3.49 34.55
C ALA A 287 -19.08 -2.60 34.39
N GLU A 288 -20.14 -2.91 35.10
CA GLU A 288 -21.28 -2.02 35.24
C GLU A 288 -20.87 -0.85 36.14
N ASN A 289 -20.26 0.17 35.55
CA ASN A 289 -20.05 1.43 36.22
C ASN A 289 -21.36 2.23 36.19
N LYS A 290 -21.93 2.47 37.34
CA LYS A 290 -23.07 3.38 37.52
C LYS A 290 -22.52 4.84 37.57
N HIS A 291 -22.16 5.37 36.44
CA HIS A 291 -21.78 6.77 36.30
C HIS A 291 -22.80 7.51 35.46
N GLU A 292 -22.93 8.83 35.69
CA GLU A 292 -23.66 9.71 34.78
C GLU A 292 -22.95 9.72 33.41
N TRP A 293 -23.75 9.59 32.33
CA TRP A 293 -23.25 9.53 30.97
C TRP A 293 -22.78 10.91 30.51
N ASP A 294 -21.59 11.01 29.97
CA ASP A 294 -21.16 12.19 29.25
C ASP A 294 -21.81 12.28 27.87
N ILE A 295 -21.97 11.14 27.20
CA ILE A 295 -22.62 11.04 25.89
C ILE A 295 -23.57 9.86 25.88
N ASP A 296 -24.86 10.15 25.66
CA ASP A 296 -25.91 9.14 25.50
C ASP A 296 -26.56 9.28 24.11
N VAL A 297 -26.42 8.28 23.27
CA VAL A 297 -26.94 8.23 21.92
C VAL A 297 -28.00 7.16 21.82
N LYS A 298 -29.23 7.55 21.43
CA LYS A 298 -30.38 6.65 21.29
C LYS A 298 -30.94 6.69 19.87
N ASP A 299 -31.03 5.53 19.24
CA ASP A 299 -31.61 5.32 17.90
C ASP A 299 -31.12 6.33 16.84
N LEU A 300 -29.83 6.69 16.92
CA LEU A 300 -29.24 7.65 16.00
C LEU A 300 -29.21 7.10 14.57
N THR A 301 -29.97 7.74 13.72
CA THR A 301 -29.99 7.45 12.28
C THR A 301 -29.58 8.68 11.50
N PHE A 302 -28.65 8.54 10.58
CA PHE A 302 -28.19 9.65 9.75
C PHE A 302 -28.08 9.25 8.30
N THR A 303 -28.60 10.12 7.41
CA THR A 303 -28.59 9.91 5.96
C THR A 303 -27.99 11.16 5.29
N TYR A 304 -26.87 10.96 4.58
CA TYR A 304 -26.32 12.01 3.73
C TYR A 304 -27.26 12.28 2.56
N SER A 305 -27.41 13.54 2.18
CA SER A 305 -28.21 13.98 1.02
C SER A 305 -29.64 13.41 1.01
N ALA A 306 -30.29 13.35 2.17
CA ALA A 306 -31.58 12.68 2.39
C ALA A 306 -32.72 13.14 1.43
N LYS A 307 -32.63 14.35 0.85
CA LYS A 307 -33.63 14.91 -0.10
C LYS A 307 -33.22 14.75 -1.57
N SER A 308 -32.18 13.97 -1.87
CA SER A 308 -31.69 13.78 -3.26
C SER A 308 -31.84 12.32 -3.68
N PRO A 309 -31.82 12.03 -5.01
CA PRO A 309 -31.75 10.66 -5.51
C PRO A 309 -30.49 9.90 -5.03
N PHE A 310 -29.59 10.58 -4.34
CA PHE A 310 -28.31 10.10 -3.87
C PHE A 310 -28.25 9.92 -2.34
N ALA A 311 -29.40 9.78 -1.71
CA ALA A 311 -29.52 9.56 -0.27
C ALA A 311 -28.74 8.30 0.16
N GLN A 312 -27.74 8.47 1.03
CA GLN A 312 -26.96 7.37 1.59
C GLN A 312 -27.15 7.32 3.10
N LYS A 313 -27.75 6.24 3.59
CA LYS A 313 -27.94 6.04 5.04
C LYS A 313 -26.64 5.57 5.68
N ALA A 314 -25.97 6.46 6.39
CA ALA A 314 -24.67 6.22 7.01
C ALA A 314 -24.79 5.58 8.41
N LEU A 315 -25.74 6.05 9.23
CA LEU A 315 -26.02 5.49 10.56
C LEU A 315 -27.42 4.92 10.62
N ARG A 316 -27.58 3.77 11.29
CA ARG A 316 -28.83 3.00 11.31
C ARG A 316 -29.19 2.56 12.71
N GLY A 317 -29.86 3.43 13.47
CA GLY A 317 -30.34 3.10 14.82
C GLY A 317 -29.19 2.78 15.79
N ILE A 318 -28.17 3.65 15.85
CA ILE A 318 -27.02 3.48 16.74
C ILE A 318 -27.47 3.82 18.17
N ASN A 319 -27.20 2.91 19.09
CA ASN A 319 -27.35 3.13 20.52
C ASN A 319 -25.98 2.93 21.15
N LEU A 320 -25.51 3.91 21.89
CA LEU A 320 -24.28 3.83 22.67
C LEU A 320 -24.31 4.85 23.80
N HIS A 321 -23.55 4.58 24.83
CA HIS A 321 -23.29 5.52 25.89
C HIS A 321 -21.78 5.54 26.17
N ILE A 322 -21.29 6.66 26.61
CA ILE A 322 -19.88 6.86 26.97
C ILE A 322 -19.89 7.54 28.34
N ASP A 323 -19.20 6.94 29.30
CA ASP A 323 -19.09 7.44 30.65
C ASP A 323 -18.01 8.51 30.78
N GLU A 324 -18.10 9.35 31.80
CA GLU A 324 -17.08 10.34 32.11
C GLU A 324 -15.71 9.68 32.30
N GLY A 325 -14.69 10.15 31.53
CA GLY A 325 -13.32 9.64 31.57
C GLY A 325 -13.13 8.29 30.88
N GLU A 326 -14.16 7.76 30.19
CA GLU A 326 -14.04 6.52 29.43
C GLU A 326 -13.21 6.72 28.13
N PHE A 327 -12.33 5.77 27.82
CA PHE A 327 -11.65 5.69 26.53
C PHE A 327 -12.45 4.78 25.59
N PHE A 328 -13.27 5.37 24.73
CA PHE A 328 -14.17 4.65 23.82
C PHE A 328 -13.61 4.56 22.41
N GLY A 329 -13.50 3.35 21.86
CA GLY A 329 -13.00 3.09 20.52
C GLY A 329 -14.11 2.85 19.51
N ILE A 330 -14.12 3.59 18.38
CA ILE A 330 -15.03 3.36 17.25
C ILE A 330 -14.24 2.69 16.12
N ILE A 331 -14.72 1.53 15.66
CA ILE A 331 -14.10 0.78 14.58
C ILE A 331 -15.14 0.58 13.47
N GLY A 332 -14.75 0.81 12.22
CA GLY A 332 -15.62 0.61 11.06
C GLY A 332 -14.84 0.66 9.75
N GLN A 333 -15.52 0.32 8.66
CA GLN A 333 -14.98 0.53 7.32
C GLN A 333 -15.00 2.02 6.99
N THR A 334 -13.98 2.46 6.25
CA THR A 334 -14.01 3.78 5.60
C THR A 334 -15.12 3.76 4.56
N GLY A 335 -16.13 4.58 4.78
CA GLY A 335 -17.41 4.59 4.06
C GLY A 335 -17.35 4.98 2.60
#